data_9f81e86534226599e650003ba3423981
#
_entry.id   9f81e86534226599e650003ba3423981
#
_cell.length_a   1.000
_cell.length_b   1.000
_cell.length_c   1.000
_cell.angle_alpha   90.00
_cell.angle_beta   90.00
_cell.angle_gamma   90.00
#
_symmetry.space_group_name_H-M   'P 1'
#
loop_
_entity.id
_entity.type
_entity.pdbx_description
1 polymer ?
#
loop_
_entity_poly.entity_id
_entity_poly.type
_entity_poly.pdbx_seq_one_letter_code
_entity_poly.pdbx_strand_id
1 'polypeptide(L)'
;GQDIEDVLDYRFYIQNEEIDMVVQKKDGSEVEWEFDKDFYEDLGIEFESGLMSDYRSCTNKCIFCFIDQMPPGMRDTLYFKDDDARLSFLQGNYITLTNMKEHDLSRIIKYHLSPINISVQTTNPELRVKMLHNRFAGKIMETLNRLRDADIEMNGQIVLCKGVNDGAELERSIRDLAGLYPQMQSMSVVPVGLSKYREGLYPLEPLTKEDAENALDIIGRFQNEMYERFGTHFVHASDEFYLLANRPLPPEEVYDGYVQLENGVGMLRLLIEETDYALEALSGDERVHTLSLATGKLAYPFLKDIAAKVHEKFPNVNITVYEILNDFFGHGVTVSGLITGQDLIKQLKGKPLGEVLLLPANMFRSNEEVFLDDLTKQDVEKALQVPINIVKSDGQELIRAMLMEESEETKQFHSPYEL
;
A
#
# COMPACT_ATOMS: atom_id res chain seq x y z
N GLY A 1 21.57 -30.71 12.30
CA GLY A 1 20.89 -29.44 12.50
C GLY A 1 20.67 -28.73 11.17
N GLN A 2 19.89 -27.68 11.19
CA GLN A 2 19.66 -26.80 10.04
C GLN A 2 20.23 -25.42 10.40
N ASP A 3 20.92 -24.79 9.47
CA ASP A 3 21.43 -23.44 9.67
C ASP A 3 20.26 -22.44 9.59
N ILE A 4 20.27 -21.43 10.46
CA ILE A 4 19.33 -20.31 10.45
C ILE A 4 19.99 -19.16 9.70
N GLU A 5 19.53 -18.88 8.48
CA GLU A 5 20.08 -17.83 7.63
C GLU A 5 19.41 -16.47 7.90
N ASP A 6 18.11 -16.49 8.21
CA ASP A 6 17.30 -15.29 8.46
C ASP A 6 16.03 -15.62 9.26
N VAL A 7 15.20 -14.59 9.45
CA VAL A 7 13.96 -14.66 10.23
C VAL A 7 12.97 -15.70 9.70
N LEU A 8 12.96 -16.04 8.41
CA LEU A 8 12.02 -17.05 7.87
C LEU A 8 12.40 -18.45 8.34
N ASP A 9 13.69 -18.79 8.37
CA ASP A 9 14.16 -20.06 8.95
C ASP A 9 13.85 -20.11 10.43
N TYR A 10 14.18 -19.02 11.16
CA TYR A 10 13.91 -18.93 12.58
C TYR A 10 12.44 -19.19 12.88
N ARG A 11 11.52 -18.43 12.26
CA ARG A 11 10.08 -18.59 12.46
C ARG A 11 9.56 -19.97 12.12
N PHE A 12 10.11 -20.61 11.08
CA PHE A 12 9.71 -21.96 10.70
C PHE A 12 10.15 -23.01 11.72
N TYR A 13 11.42 -22.97 12.16
CA TYR A 13 11.96 -24.00 13.04
C TYR A 13 11.55 -23.84 14.50
N ILE A 14 11.18 -22.65 14.96
CA ILE A 14 10.66 -22.47 16.32
C ILE A 14 9.20 -22.94 16.50
N GLN A 15 8.50 -23.33 15.45
CA GLN A 15 7.13 -23.86 15.50
C GLN A 15 7.06 -25.32 16.01
N ASN A 16 8.08 -25.81 16.69
CA ASN A 16 8.11 -27.13 17.32
C ASN A 16 8.03 -26.98 18.85
N GLU A 17 7.52 -28.01 19.52
CA GLU A 17 7.43 -28.05 20.98
C GLU A 17 8.80 -28.35 21.61
N GLU A 18 9.61 -29.21 20.97
CA GLU A 18 10.97 -29.54 21.38
C GLU A 18 11.98 -28.95 20.39
N ILE A 19 12.89 -28.11 20.84
CA ILE A 19 13.87 -27.40 20.01
C ILE A 19 15.26 -27.50 20.62
N ASP A 20 16.19 -28.06 19.86
CA ASP A 20 17.62 -28.03 20.18
C ASP A 20 18.28 -26.94 19.35
N MET A 21 18.78 -25.89 19.99
CA MET A 21 19.40 -24.74 19.32
C MET A 21 20.89 -24.64 19.69
N VAL A 22 21.73 -24.54 18.69
CA VAL A 22 23.16 -24.26 18.84
C VAL A 22 23.44 -22.82 18.43
N VAL A 23 23.98 -22.04 19.37
CA VAL A 23 24.33 -20.63 19.12
C VAL A 23 25.86 -20.48 19.16
N GLN A 24 26.44 -20.06 18.04
CA GLN A 24 27.87 -19.72 18.00
C GLN A 24 28.04 -18.26 18.45
N LYS A 25 28.84 -18.06 19.49
CA LYS A 25 29.17 -16.73 20.03
C LYS A 25 30.22 -16.02 19.16
N LYS A 26 30.38 -14.71 19.35
CA LYS A 26 31.38 -13.88 18.67
C LYS A 26 32.84 -14.35 18.87
N ASP A 27 33.12 -15.02 20.00
CA ASP A 27 34.46 -15.60 20.31
C ASP A 27 34.68 -17.00 19.70
N GLY A 28 33.68 -17.51 18.94
CA GLY A 28 33.71 -18.82 18.31
C GLY A 28 33.29 -19.98 19.20
N SER A 29 32.97 -19.74 20.47
CA SER A 29 32.41 -20.78 21.34
C SER A 29 30.95 -21.07 21.00
N GLU A 30 30.52 -22.32 21.17
CA GLU A 30 29.16 -22.77 20.92
C GLU A 30 28.45 -23.02 22.24
N VAL A 31 27.16 -22.69 22.29
CA VAL A 31 26.27 -22.99 23.40
C VAL A 31 25.06 -23.71 22.85
N GLU A 32 24.73 -24.84 23.47
CA GLU A 32 23.53 -25.61 23.16
C GLU A 32 22.44 -25.22 24.17
N TRP A 33 21.26 -24.96 23.63
CA TRP A 33 20.03 -24.71 24.39
C TRP A 33 18.97 -25.72 23.99
N GLU A 34 18.33 -26.30 24.96
CA GLU A 34 17.18 -27.18 24.80
C GLU A 34 15.94 -26.42 25.32
N PHE A 35 14.92 -26.34 24.48
CA PHE A 35 13.64 -25.70 24.79
C PHE A 35 12.54 -26.76 24.73
N ASP A 36 11.71 -26.79 25.76
CA ASP A 36 10.43 -27.49 25.80
C ASP A 36 9.34 -26.46 26.06
N LYS A 37 8.46 -26.23 25.09
CA LYS A 37 7.50 -25.15 25.07
C LYS A 37 6.19 -25.53 24.41
N ASP A 38 5.13 -24.74 24.62
CA ASP A 38 3.90 -24.89 23.86
C ASP A 38 4.13 -24.49 22.39
N PHE A 39 3.38 -25.12 21.48
CA PHE A 39 3.55 -24.94 20.03
C PHE A 39 3.54 -23.47 19.60
N TYR A 40 2.68 -22.63 20.19
CA TYR A 40 2.57 -21.20 19.86
C TYR A 40 3.41 -20.27 20.77
N GLU A 41 4.15 -20.83 21.71
CA GLU A 41 5.01 -20.03 22.60
C GLU A 41 6.25 -19.57 21.84
N ASP A 42 6.58 -18.27 21.97
CA ASP A 42 7.80 -17.70 21.42
C ASP A 42 9.01 -18.00 22.32
N LEU A 43 10.20 -18.10 21.73
CA LEU A 43 11.43 -18.30 22.50
C LEU A 43 11.90 -17.05 23.26
N GLY A 44 11.27 -15.90 23.04
CA GLY A 44 11.64 -14.63 23.67
C GLY A 44 12.98 -14.08 23.20
N ILE A 45 13.45 -14.45 22.01
CA ILE A 45 14.70 -13.96 21.43
C ILE A 45 14.41 -12.71 20.62
N GLU A 46 15.00 -11.58 21.02
CA GLU A 46 14.96 -10.33 20.29
C GLU A 46 16.18 -10.19 19.38
N PHE A 47 15.96 -9.74 18.15
CA PHE A 47 17.00 -9.49 17.15
C PHE A 47 17.22 -8.00 16.95
N GLU A 48 18.48 -7.56 16.77
CA GLU A 48 18.82 -6.17 16.45
C GLU A 48 18.19 -5.70 15.12
N SER A 49 17.96 -6.64 14.19
CA SER A 49 17.28 -6.42 12.90
C SER A 49 16.14 -7.40 12.76
N GLY A 50 14.95 -6.93 12.43
CA GLY A 50 13.76 -7.77 12.23
C GLY A 50 13.92 -8.84 11.13
N LEU A 51 14.91 -8.71 10.24
CA LEU A 51 15.24 -9.71 9.22
C LEU A 51 16.38 -10.65 9.64
N MET A 52 17.08 -10.40 10.75
CA MET A 52 18.31 -11.10 11.21
C MET A 52 19.48 -10.99 10.21
N SER A 53 19.33 -10.28 9.12
CA SER A 53 20.33 -10.03 8.08
C SER A 53 20.03 -8.76 7.31
N ASP A 54 20.96 -8.30 6.46
CA ASP A 54 20.80 -7.08 5.66
C ASP A 54 19.63 -7.17 4.68
N TYR A 55 19.00 -6.01 4.40
CA TYR A 55 18.00 -5.86 3.35
C TYR A 55 18.60 -6.10 1.97
N ARG A 56 17.83 -6.75 1.09
CA ARG A 56 18.22 -6.99 -0.30
C ARG A 56 17.71 -5.86 -1.19
N SER A 57 18.63 -5.05 -1.69
CA SER A 57 18.29 -3.97 -2.62
C SER A 57 17.81 -4.49 -3.97
N CYS A 58 16.85 -3.80 -4.57
CA CYS A 58 16.36 -4.08 -5.92
C CYS A 58 17.43 -3.89 -6.99
N THR A 59 17.56 -4.86 -7.89
CA THR A 59 18.50 -4.82 -9.02
C THR A 59 17.88 -4.33 -10.33
N ASN A 60 16.57 -4.06 -10.33
CA ASN A 60 15.83 -3.62 -11.50
C ASN A 60 16.03 -2.12 -11.81
N LYS A 61 15.78 -1.76 -13.07
CA LYS A 61 15.71 -0.36 -13.53
C LYS A 61 14.38 -0.17 -14.26
N CYS A 62 13.29 -0.33 -13.52
CA CYS A 62 11.95 -0.29 -14.08
C CYS A 62 11.66 1.07 -14.71
N ILE A 63 11.09 1.07 -15.92
CA ILE A 63 10.74 2.31 -16.64
C ILE A 63 9.73 3.19 -15.87
N PHE A 64 8.99 2.60 -14.92
CA PHE A 64 7.95 3.21 -14.09
C PHE A 64 8.37 3.41 -12.63
N CYS A 65 9.62 3.13 -12.25
CA CYS A 65 10.05 3.20 -10.84
C CYS A 65 9.86 4.60 -10.27
N PHE A 66 9.06 4.71 -9.21
CA PHE A 66 8.80 6.00 -8.57
C PHE A 66 10.02 6.51 -7.80
N ILE A 67 10.84 5.61 -7.23
CA ILE A 67 12.08 5.97 -6.52
C ILE A 67 13.08 6.69 -7.46
N ASP A 68 13.13 6.30 -8.75
CA ASP A 68 13.98 6.97 -9.74
C ASP A 68 13.50 8.39 -10.10
N GLN A 69 12.29 8.75 -9.69
CA GLN A 69 11.67 10.05 -9.90
C GLN A 69 11.70 10.92 -8.63
N MET A 70 12.41 10.49 -7.58
CA MET A 70 12.56 11.27 -6.35
C MET A 70 13.53 12.43 -6.61
N PRO A 71 13.23 13.65 -6.11
CA PRO A 71 14.15 14.78 -6.22
C PRO A 71 15.42 14.52 -5.40
N PRO A 72 16.56 15.10 -5.77
CA PRO A 72 17.79 14.97 -4.99
C PRO A 72 17.70 15.71 -3.66
N GLY A 73 18.44 15.24 -2.64
CA GLY A 73 18.59 15.94 -1.36
C GLY A 73 17.52 15.63 -0.32
N MET A 74 16.71 14.59 -0.54
CA MET A 74 15.84 14.02 0.49
C MET A 74 16.61 13.04 1.38
N ARG A 75 16.00 12.57 2.48
CA ARG A 75 16.62 11.58 3.37
C ARG A 75 16.94 10.27 2.64
N ASP A 76 18.05 9.63 2.97
CA ASP A 76 18.60 8.47 2.26
C ASP A 76 17.63 7.28 2.18
N THR A 77 16.79 7.10 3.20
CA THR A 77 15.80 6.02 3.24
C THR A 77 14.79 6.07 2.10
N LEU A 78 14.52 7.24 1.51
CA LEU A 78 13.59 7.40 0.39
C LEU A 78 14.18 6.98 -0.96
N TYR A 79 15.49 6.77 -1.03
CA TYR A 79 16.16 6.29 -2.26
C TYR A 79 16.43 4.79 -2.23
N PHE A 80 16.15 4.14 -1.11
CA PHE A 80 16.31 2.70 -1.00
C PHE A 80 15.24 1.99 -1.84
N LYS A 81 15.67 1.14 -2.78
CA LYS A 81 14.79 0.29 -3.58
C LYS A 81 14.77 -1.10 -2.99
N ASP A 82 13.63 -1.48 -2.51
CA ASP A 82 13.37 -2.77 -1.94
C ASP A 82 12.87 -3.76 -3.02
N ASP A 83 13.36 -4.99 -2.97
CA ASP A 83 12.85 -6.16 -3.71
C ASP A 83 13.23 -7.45 -2.94
N ASP A 84 13.04 -7.40 -1.62
CA ASP A 84 13.37 -8.49 -0.70
C ASP A 84 12.14 -9.37 -0.47
N ALA A 85 12.22 -10.64 -0.89
CA ALA A 85 11.09 -11.56 -0.79
C ALA A 85 10.60 -11.78 0.66
N ARG A 86 11.48 -11.61 1.67
CA ARG A 86 11.08 -11.72 3.08
C ARG A 86 10.06 -10.67 3.47
N LEU A 87 10.17 -9.45 2.93
CA LEU A 87 9.25 -8.36 3.22
C LEU A 87 7.85 -8.59 2.64
N SER A 88 7.72 -9.44 1.62
CA SER A 88 6.40 -9.85 1.15
C SER A 88 5.61 -10.58 2.23
N PHE A 89 6.26 -11.46 2.98
CA PHE A 89 5.64 -12.23 4.07
C PHE A 89 5.54 -11.49 5.40
N LEU A 90 6.42 -10.52 5.63
CA LEU A 90 6.51 -9.80 6.90
C LEU A 90 5.75 -8.48 6.90
N GLN A 91 5.66 -7.80 5.75
CA GLN A 91 5.12 -6.45 5.60
C GLN A 91 4.14 -6.30 4.44
N GLY A 92 3.84 -7.39 3.72
CA GLY A 92 2.94 -7.33 2.56
C GLY A 92 3.52 -6.67 1.30
N ASN A 93 4.84 -6.45 1.23
CA ASN A 93 5.49 -5.77 0.10
C ASN A 93 5.32 -6.56 -1.20
N TYR A 94 5.10 -5.84 -2.31
CA TYR A 94 5.05 -6.39 -3.65
C TYR A 94 6.44 -6.52 -4.24
N ILE A 95 6.87 -7.75 -4.53
CA ILE A 95 8.21 -8.08 -5.05
C ILE A 95 8.17 -8.51 -6.51
N THR A 96 9.27 -8.31 -7.23
CA THR A 96 9.33 -8.62 -8.67
C THR A 96 9.68 -10.07 -8.98
N LEU A 97 10.11 -10.87 -8.01
CA LEU A 97 10.68 -12.21 -8.13
C LEU A 97 12.01 -12.27 -8.92
N THR A 98 12.52 -11.14 -9.43
CA THR A 98 13.76 -11.13 -10.22
C THR A 98 15.02 -11.18 -9.36
N ASN A 99 14.89 -10.84 -8.08
CA ASN A 99 15.96 -10.83 -7.09
C ASN A 99 16.11 -12.16 -6.34
N MET A 100 15.14 -13.06 -6.54
CA MET A 100 15.10 -14.38 -5.89
C MET A 100 16.04 -15.36 -6.59
N LYS A 101 16.75 -16.13 -5.79
CA LYS A 101 17.53 -17.28 -6.24
C LYS A 101 16.69 -18.56 -6.09
N GLU A 102 17.17 -19.66 -6.70
CA GLU A 102 16.53 -20.98 -6.56
C GLU A 102 16.41 -21.42 -5.10
N HIS A 103 17.39 -21.09 -4.29
CA HIS A 103 17.38 -21.36 -2.84
C HIS A 103 16.20 -20.64 -2.14
N ASP A 104 15.98 -19.35 -2.43
CA ASP A 104 14.87 -18.58 -1.84
C ASP A 104 13.53 -19.20 -2.22
N LEU A 105 13.34 -19.53 -3.49
CA LEU A 105 12.09 -20.17 -3.98
C LEU A 105 11.86 -21.53 -3.33
N SER A 106 12.93 -22.34 -3.18
CA SER A 106 12.86 -23.64 -2.53
C SER A 106 12.48 -23.55 -1.05
N ARG A 107 12.94 -22.49 -0.36
CA ARG A 107 12.55 -22.21 1.05
C ARG A 107 11.08 -21.80 1.16
N ILE A 108 10.62 -20.89 0.28
CA ILE A 108 9.20 -20.48 0.24
C ILE A 108 8.29 -21.69 0.09
N ILE A 109 8.62 -22.58 -0.86
CA ILE A 109 7.88 -23.82 -1.09
C ILE A 109 7.96 -24.76 0.12
N LYS A 110 9.17 -25.01 0.64
CA LYS A 110 9.39 -25.91 1.77
C LYS A 110 8.66 -25.46 3.04
N TYR A 111 8.65 -24.15 3.30
CA TYR A 111 8.01 -23.57 4.49
C TYR A 111 6.54 -23.23 4.26
N HIS A 112 6.04 -23.43 3.04
CA HIS A 112 4.67 -23.11 2.62
C HIS A 112 4.27 -21.67 2.97
N LEU A 113 5.18 -20.72 2.67
CA LEU A 113 4.96 -19.31 3.00
C LEU A 113 3.93 -18.68 2.06
N SER A 114 2.80 -18.26 2.62
CA SER A 114 1.65 -17.69 1.91
C SER A 114 1.01 -16.55 2.73
N PRO A 115 0.38 -15.56 2.09
CA PRO A 115 0.45 -15.26 0.67
C PRO A 115 1.76 -14.57 0.27
N ILE A 116 2.13 -14.64 -1.02
CA ILE A 116 3.21 -13.83 -1.60
C ILE A 116 2.65 -12.76 -2.53
N ASN A 117 3.07 -11.52 -2.36
CA ASN A 117 2.62 -10.37 -3.16
C ASN A 117 3.60 -10.09 -4.30
N ILE A 118 3.11 -10.08 -5.54
CA ILE A 118 3.96 -10.13 -6.73
C ILE A 118 3.71 -8.95 -7.66
N SER A 119 4.73 -8.14 -7.91
CA SER A 119 4.78 -7.10 -8.95
C SER A 119 4.96 -7.74 -10.33
N VAL A 120 3.85 -8.08 -10.98
CA VAL A 120 3.83 -8.81 -12.26
C VAL A 120 4.15 -7.92 -13.44
N GLN A 121 3.46 -6.79 -13.56
CA GLN A 121 3.51 -5.78 -14.63
C GLN A 121 3.00 -6.26 -15.99
N THR A 122 3.42 -7.42 -16.45
CA THR A 122 2.94 -8.13 -17.65
C THR A 122 3.40 -9.58 -17.63
N THR A 123 2.62 -10.47 -18.23
CA THR A 123 2.99 -11.88 -18.44
C THR A 123 3.76 -12.10 -19.75
N ASN A 124 3.82 -11.09 -20.61
CA ASN A 124 4.66 -11.12 -21.82
C ASN A 124 6.14 -11.08 -21.45
N PRO A 125 6.92 -12.15 -21.69
CA PRO A 125 8.29 -12.25 -21.22
C PRO A 125 9.22 -11.19 -21.80
N GLU A 126 9.08 -10.85 -23.07
CA GLU A 126 9.91 -9.85 -23.76
C GLU A 126 9.57 -8.44 -23.26
N LEU A 127 8.28 -8.15 -23.13
CA LEU A 127 7.83 -6.86 -22.61
C LEU A 127 8.25 -6.68 -21.16
N ARG A 128 8.16 -7.72 -20.33
CA ARG A 128 8.56 -7.65 -18.92
C ARG A 128 10.05 -7.38 -18.77
N VAL A 129 10.89 -8.02 -19.59
CA VAL A 129 12.34 -7.72 -19.66
C VAL A 129 12.60 -6.25 -20.00
N LYS A 130 11.85 -5.69 -20.96
CA LYS A 130 11.91 -4.27 -21.32
C LYS A 130 11.45 -3.36 -20.17
N MET A 131 10.32 -3.66 -19.54
CA MET A 131 9.73 -2.83 -18.47
C MET A 131 10.60 -2.79 -17.21
N LEU A 132 11.17 -3.92 -16.79
CA LEU A 132 12.01 -4.02 -15.59
C LEU A 132 13.49 -3.75 -15.88
N HIS A 133 13.86 -3.66 -17.15
CA HIS A 133 15.25 -3.58 -17.61
C HIS A 133 16.13 -4.67 -16.97
N ASN A 134 15.59 -5.89 -16.90
CA ASN A 134 16.23 -7.04 -16.27
C ASN A 134 16.02 -8.29 -17.13
N ARG A 135 17.12 -8.89 -17.60
CA ARG A 135 17.11 -10.06 -18.49
C ARG A 135 16.43 -11.31 -17.90
N PHE A 136 16.33 -11.39 -16.57
CA PHE A 136 15.71 -12.52 -15.89
C PHE A 136 14.20 -12.35 -15.71
N ALA A 137 13.67 -11.15 -15.93
CA ALA A 137 12.28 -10.82 -15.69
C ALA A 137 11.28 -11.61 -16.56
N GLY A 138 11.73 -12.13 -17.71
CA GLY A 138 10.88 -12.90 -18.62
C GLY A 138 10.43 -14.28 -18.10
N LYS A 139 11.03 -14.77 -17.00
CA LYS A 139 10.69 -16.08 -16.41
C LYS A 139 9.48 -16.05 -15.46
N ILE A 140 8.74 -14.94 -15.41
CA ILE A 140 7.68 -14.77 -14.42
C ILE A 140 6.68 -15.93 -14.41
N MET A 141 6.13 -16.33 -15.56
CA MET A 141 5.13 -17.38 -15.63
C MET A 141 5.68 -18.77 -15.21
N GLU A 142 6.97 -19.04 -15.44
CA GLU A 142 7.63 -20.26 -14.94
C GLU A 142 7.62 -20.26 -13.40
N THR A 143 7.99 -19.16 -12.77
CA THR A 143 8.01 -19.03 -11.31
C THR A 143 6.61 -19.10 -10.71
N LEU A 144 5.61 -18.40 -11.30
CA LEU A 144 4.23 -18.42 -10.84
C LEU A 144 3.62 -19.84 -10.93
N ASN A 145 3.90 -20.57 -12.02
CA ASN A 145 3.43 -21.98 -12.12
C ASN A 145 4.05 -22.86 -11.04
N ARG A 146 5.33 -22.69 -10.70
CA ARG A 146 5.97 -23.44 -9.62
C ARG A 146 5.36 -23.14 -8.25
N LEU A 147 5.05 -21.86 -7.97
CA LEU A 147 4.35 -21.47 -6.75
C LEU A 147 2.94 -22.06 -6.70
N ARG A 148 2.19 -22.00 -7.82
CA ARG A 148 0.87 -22.63 -7.92
C ARG A 148 0.94 -24.14 -7.68
N ASP A 149 1.88 -24.83 -8.33
CA ASP A 149 2.03 -26.27 -8.23
C ASP A 149 2.45 -26.73 -6.81
N ALA A 150 3.00 -25.80 -6.02
CA ALA A 150 3.32 -25.97 -4.60
C ALA A 150 2.20 -25.47 -3.65
N ASP A 151 1.04 -25.10 -4.19
CA ASP A 151 -0.13 -24.58 -3.45
C ASP A 151 0.16 -23.32 -2.63
N ILE A 152 1.04 -22.44 -3.14
CA ILE A 152 1.36 -21.14 -2.54
C ILE A 152 0.36 -20.10 -3.03
N GLU A 153 -0.29 -19.41 -2.11
CA GLU A 153 -1.20 -18.30 -2.40
C GLU A 153 -0.44 -17.06 -2.86
N MET A 154 -0.99 -16.39 -3.87
CA MET A 154 -0.36 -15.25 -4.53
C MET A 154 -1.34 -14.11 -4.71
N ASN A 155 -0.86 -12.87 -4.58
CA ASN A 155 -1.55 -11.67 -5.03
C ASN A 155 -0.72 -10.96 -6.10
N GLY A 156 -1.36 -10.51 -7.16
CA GLY A 156 -0.70 -9.85 -8.28
C GLY A 156 -0.91 -8.35 -8.30
N GLN A 157 0.08 -7.61 -8.84
CA GLN A 157 -0.04 -6.17 -9.10
C GLN A 157 0.48 -5.85 -10.50
N ILE A 158 -0.22 -4.98 -11.21
CA ILE A 158 0.19 -4.39 -12.48
C ILE A 158 0.21 -2.87 -12.37
N VAL A 159 1.38 -2.25 -12.55
CA VAL A 159 1.49 -0.81 -12.80
C VAL A 159 1.23 -0.56 -14.28
N LEU A 160 0.10 0.07 -14.59
CA LEU A 160 -0.33 0.32 -15.97
C LEU A 160 0.38 1.54 -16.56
N CYS A 161 1.12 1.32 -17.64
CA CYS A 161 1.84 2.35 -18.39
C CYS A 161 1.23 2.49 -19.79
N LYS A 162 0.72 3.68 -20.11
CA LYS A 162 0.11 4.00 -21.40
C LYS A 162 1.03 3.65 -22.57
N GLY A 163 0.48 2.94 -23.57
CA GLY A 163 1.18 2.52 -24.78
C GLY A 163 2.29 1.48 -24.54
N VAL A 164 2.33 0.86 -23.35
CA VAL A 164 3.34 -0.15 -22.98
C VAL A 164 2.70 -1.48 -22.64
N ASN A 165 1.97 -1.57 -21.53
CA ASN A 165 1.33 -2.79 -21.06
C ASN A 165 -0.21 -2.64 -20.89
N ASP A 166 -0.79 -1.65 -21.52
CA ASP A 166 -2.23 -1.40 -21.62
C ASP A 166 -2.90 -2.21 -22.76
N GLY A 167 -4.20 -2.04 -22.92
CA GLY A 167 -5.00 -2.67 -23.98
C GLY A 167 -4.82 -4.19 -24.02
N ALA A 168 -4.37 -4.72 -25.15
CA ALA A 168 -4.22 -6.17 -25.39
C ALA A 168 -3.19 -6.84 -24.47
N GLU A 169 -2.16 -6.12 -24.02
CA GLU A 169 -1.18 -6.66 -23.07
C GLU A 169 -1.75 -6.76 -21.65
N LEU A 170 -2.60 -5.80 -21.25
CA LEU A 170 -3.35 -5.89 -19.98
C LEU A 170 -4.30 -7.08 -20.03
N GLU A 171 -5.11 -7.20 -21.10
CA GLU A 171 -6.04 -8.31 -21.28
C GLU A 171 -5.35 -9.68 -21.25
N ARG A 172 -4.19 -9.80 -21.92
CA ARG A 172 -3.35 -10.99 -21.89
C ARG A 172 -2.90 -11.31 -20.45
N SER A 173 -2.37 -10.32 -19.75
CA SER A 173 -1.84 -10.51 -18.40
C SER A 173 -2.92 -10.93 -17.40
N ILE A 174 -4.11 -10.31 -17.47
CA ILE A 174 -5.25 -10.70 -16.61
C ILE A 174 -5.66 -12.14 -16.92
N ARG A 175 -5.78 -12.52 -18.21
CA ARG A 175 -6.18 -13.87 -18.62
C ARG A 175 -5.19 -14.93 -18.14
N ASP A 176 -3.90 -14.69 -18.32
CA ASP A 176 -2.83 -15.62 -17.92
C ASP A 176 -2.84 -15.82 -16.39
N LEU A 177 -3.01 -14.72 -15.62
CA LEU A 177 -3.03 -14.77 -14.16
C LEU A 177 -4.33 -15.39 -13.61
N ALA A 178 -5.49 -15.12 -14.23
CA ALA A 178 -6.75 -15.76 -13.90
C ALA A 178 -6.70 -17.30 -14.11
N GLY A 179 -5.86 -17.75 -15.05
CA GLY A 179 -5.59 -19.18 -15.25
C GLY A 179 -4.82 -19.86 -14.12
N LEU A 180 -4.28 -19.08 -13.15
CA LEU A 180 -3.61 -19.60 -11.96
C LEU A 180 -4.51 -19.63 -10.72
N TYR A 181 -5.78 -19.23 -10.85
CA TYR A 181 -6.76 -19.33 -9.76
C TYR A 181 -6.98 -20.80 -9.38
N PRO A 182 -7.12 -21.17 -8.08
CA PRO A 182 -7.28 -20.30 -6.92
C PRO A 182 -5.98 -19.80 -6.25
N GLN A 183 -4.80 -20.32 -6.59
CA GLN A 183 -3.57 -19.92 -5.91
C GLN A 183 -3.22 -18.43 -6.20
N MET A 184 -3.45 -17.93 -7.39
CA MET A 184 -3.51 -16.48 -7.63
C MET A 184 -4.89 -15.99 -7.16
N GLN A 185 -4.96 -15.48 -5.94
CA GLN A 185 -6.22 -15.13 -5.29
C GLN A 185 -6.81 -13.83 -5.83
N SER A 186 -5.95 -12.84 -6.07
CA SER A 186 -6.38 -11.54 -6.54
C SER A 186 -5.29 -10.82 -7.32
N MET A 187 -5.68 -9.80 -8.05
CA MET A 187 -4.73 -8.86 -8.65
C MET A 187 -5.27 -7.43 -8.67
N SER A 188 -4.36 -6.47 -8.53
CA SER A 188 -4.63 -5.04 -8.69
C SER A 188 -4.01 -4.49 -9.96
N VAL A 189 -4.70 -3.52 -10.54
CA VAL A 189 -4.18 -2.66 -11.61
C VAL A 189 -4.15 -1.24 -11.07
N VAL A 190 -2.95 -0.64 -11.06
CA VAL A 190 -2.73 0.72 -10.56
C VAL A 190 -2.14 1.59 -11.67
N PRO A 191 -2.48 2.88 -11.77
CA PRO A 191 -1.91 3.75 -12.78
C PRO A 191 -0.44 4.06 -12.43
N VAL A 192 0.38 4.28 -13.44
CA VAL A 192 1.76 4.71 -13.21
C VAL A 192 1.80 6.11 -12.57
N GLY A 193 2.48 6.23 -11.45
CA GLY A 193 2.76 7.52 -10.82
C GLY A 193 3.87 8.27 -11.56
N LEU A 194 3.62 9.49 -12.00
CA LEU A 194 4.59 10.32 -12.72
C LEU A 194 4.83 11.62 -11.97
N SER A 195 6.05 11.77 -11.44
CA SER A 195 6.49 13.06 -10.85
C SER A 195 7.04 14.00 -11.93
N LYS A 196 7.25 15.25 -11.56
CA LYS A 196 7.91 16.24 -12.45
C LYS A 196 9.43 16.00 -12.60
N TYR A 197 10.04 15.11 -11.82
CA TYR A 197 11.48 14.82 -11.81
C TYR A 197 11.81 13.62 -12.71
N ARG A 198 11.45 13.73 -14.00
CA ARG A 198 11.61 12.64 -14.97
C ARG A 198 12.64 12.92 -16.05
N GLU A 199 13.47 13.93 -15.90
CA GLU A 199 14.52 14.24 -16.86
C GLU A 199 15.50 13.06 -17.00
N GLY A 200 15.73 12.61 -18.22
CA GLY A 200 16.62 11.48 -18.53
C GLY A 200 16.03 10.08 -18.27
N LEU A 201 14.81 9.97 -17.72
CA LEU A 201 14.11 8.71 -17.55
C LEU A 201 13.33 8.30 -18.80
N TYR A 202 12.90 7.03 -18.84
CA TYR A 202 12.08 6.51 -19.94
C TYR A 202 10.82 7.37 -20.12
N PRO A 203 10.50 7.82 -21.36
CA PRO A 203 9.37 8.72 -21.61
C PRO A 203 8.04 7.98 -21.43
N LEU A 204 7.41 8.13 -20.28
CA LEU A 204 6.05 7.69 -20.03
C LEU A 204 5.10 8.88 -20.07
N GLU A 205 3.90 8.63 -20.56
CA GLU A 205 2.81 9.60 -20.58
C GLU A 205 1.79 9.30 -19.46
N PRO A 206 1.16 10.33 -18.87
CA PRO A 206 0.07 10.12 -17.93
C PRO A 206 -1.13 9.48 -18.66
N LEU A 207 -1.88 8.67 -17.92
CA LEU A 207 -3.14 8.12 -18.44
C LEU A 207 -4.16 9.24 -18.62
N THR A 208 -4.89 9.17 -19.72
CA THR A 208 -6.04 10.03 -19.99
C THR A 208 -7.34 9.41 -19.47
N LYS A 209 -8.43 10.16 -19.52
CA LYS A 209 -9.76 9.64 -19.21
C LYS A 209 -10.10 8.41 -20.07
N GLU A 210 -9.83 8.48 -21.37
CA GLU A 210 -10.10 7.38 -22.31
C GLU A 210 -9.26 6.14 -21.99
N ASP A 211 -7.99 6.31 -21.64
CA ASP A 211 -7.11 5.21 -21.22
C ASP A 211 -7.68 4.51 -19.98
N ALA A 212 -8.17 5.29 -19.01
CA ALA A 212 -8.79 4.76 -17.79
C ALA A 212 -10.11 4.05 -18.08
N GLU A 213 -10.97 4.61 -18.93
CA GLU A 213 -12.21 3.96 -19.37
C GLU A 213 -11.93 2.61 -20.03
N ASN A 214 -10.95 2.55 -20.95
CA ASN A 214 -10.54 1.30 -21.59
C ASN A 214 -10.02 0.25 -20.60
N ALA A 215 -9.21 0.67 -19.63
CA ALA A 215 -8.71 -0.24 -18.59
C ALA A 215 -9.86 -0.78 -17.74
N LEU A 216 -10.79 0.07 -17.29
CA LEU A 216 -11.97 -0.33 -16.54
C LEU A 216 -12.89 -1.27 -17.33
N ASP A 217 -13.07 -1.06 -18.62
CA ASP A 217 -13.87 -1.93 -19.48
C ASP A 217 -13.23 -3.33 -19.64
N ILE A 218 -11.90 -3.40 -19.74
CA ILE A 218 -11.17 -4.68 -19.74
C ILE A 218 -11.35 -5.38 -18.40
N ILE A 219 -11.07 -4.68 -17.29
CA ILE A 219 -11.16 -5.21 -15.92
C ILE A 219 -12.59 -5.72 -15.65
N GLY A 220 -13.62 -4.92 -15.93
CA GLY A 220 -15.01 -5.28 -15.69
C GLY A 220 -15.47 -6.54 -16.43
N ARG A 221 -14.96 -6.77 -17.66
CA ARG A 221 -15.26 -8.02 -18.37
C ARG A 221 -14.69 -9.24 -17.64
N PHE A 222 -13.44 -9.16 -17.15
CA PHE A 222 -12.83 -10.25 -16.41
C PHE A 222 -13.45 -10.43 -15.02
N GLN A 223 -13.84 -9.35 -14.34
CA GLN A 223 -14.57 -9.41 -13.08
C GLN A 223 -15.88 -10.23 -13.26
N ASN A 224 -16.67 -9.91 -14.27
CA ASN A 224 -17.90 -10.64 -14.56
C ASN A 224 -17.62 -12.12 -14.86
N GLU A 225 -16.63 -12.42 -15.71
CA GLU A 225 -16.26 -13.81 -16.04
C GLU A 225 -15.81 -14.60 -14.81
N MET A 226 -14.98 -14.01 -13.96
CA MET A 226 -14.46 -14.66 -12.76
C MET A 226 -15.56 -14.83 -11.71
N TYR A 227 -16.43 -13.84 -11.56
CA TYR A 227 -17.56 -13.92 -10.64
C TYR A 227 -18.57 -15.00 -11.04
N GLU A 228 -18.91 -15.10 -12.32
CA GLU A 228 -19.81 -16.16 -12.83
C GLU A 228 -19.23 -17.58 -12.63
N ARG A 229 -17.91 -17.73 -12.72
CA ARG A 229 -17.25 -19.03 -12.62
C ARG A 229 -16.88 -19.45 -11.21
N PHE A 230 -16.48 -18.48 -10.38
CA PHE A 230 -15.80 -18.76 -9.11
C PHE A 230 -16.35 -17.96 -7.93
N GLY A 231 -17.24 -16.99 -8.15
CA GLY A 231 -17.81 -16.14 -7.09
C GLY A 231 -16.83 -15.09 -6.54
N THR A 232 -15.79 -14.74 -7.27
CA THR A 232 -14.84 -13.67 -6.95
C THR A 232 -14.62 -12.76 -8.15
N HIS A 233 -14.41 -11.47 -7.93
CA HIS A 233 -14.09 -10.51 -9.00
C HIS A 233 -12.63 -10.61 -9.44
N PHE A 234 -11.75 -11.10 -8.58
CA PHE A 234 -10.37 -11.44 -8.87
C PHE A 234 -9.46 -10.24 -9.22
N VAL A 235 -9.82 -9.43 -10.24
CA VAL A 235 -9.03 -8.29 -10.71
C VAL A 235 -9.69 -6.98 -10.34
N HIS A 236 -8.94 -6.07 -9.73
CA HIS A 236 -9.45 -4.80 -9.22
C HIS A 236 -8.64 -3.62 -9.75
N ALA A 237 -9.34 -2.58 -10.18
CA ALA A 237 -8.72 -1.29 -10.49
C ALA A 237 -8.59 -0.45 -9.22
N SER A 238 -7.48 0.28 -9.06
CA SER A 238 -7.38 1.27 -7.99
C SER A 238 -8.42 2.39 -8.17
N ASP A 239 -8.78 3.04 -7.07
CA ASP A 239 -9.79 4.10 -7.02
C ASP A 239 -9.48 5.24 -8.03
N GLU A 240 -8.20 5.51 -8.28
CA GLU A 240 -7.75 6.53 -9.21
C GLU A 240 -8.27 6.32 -10.64
N PHE A 241 -8.42 5.08 -11.11
CA PHE A 241 -9.00 4.81 -12.44
C PHE A 241 -10.44 5.27 -12.55
N TYR A 242 -11.27 5.03 -11.53
CA TYR A 242 -12.67 5.44 -11.53
C TYR A 242 -12.80 6.96 -11.55
N LEU A 243 -11.95 7.65 -10.79
CA LEU A 243 -11.93 9.11 -10.74
C LEU A 243 -11.44 9.72 -12.07
N LEU A 244 -10.37 9.15 -12.63
CA LEU A 244 -9.84 9.60 -13.93
C LEU A 244 -10.84 9.37 -15.06
N ALA A 245 -11.56 8.24 -15.04
CA ALA A 245 -12.63 7.93 -15.99
C ALA A 245 -13.93 8.73 -15.73
N ASN A 246 -14.03 9.43 -14.60
CA ASN A 246 -15.26 10.06 -14.13
C ASN A 246 -16.42 9.04 -14.02
N ARG A 247 -16.12 7.86 -13.49
CA ARG A 247 -17.09 6.79 -13.18
C ARG A 247 -17.30 6.69 -11.68
N PRO A 248 -18.49 6.28 -11.21
CA PRO A 248 -18.71 6.04 -9.80
C PRO A 248 -17.83 4.89 -9.31
N LEU A 249 -17.43 4.93 -8.04
CA LEU A 249 -16.78 3.80 -7.38
C LEU A 249 -17.75 2.60 -7.33
N PRO A 250 -17.25 1.38 -7.52
CA PRO A 250 -18.07 0.18 -7.35
C PRO A 250 -18.70 0.10 -5.95
N PRO A 251 -19.79 -0.63 -5.77
CA PRO A 251 -20.31 -0.96 -4.46
C PRO A 251 -19.37 -1.93 -3.73
N GLU A 252 -19.54 -2.05 -2.41
CA GLU A 252 -18.65 -2.79 -1.51
C GLU A 252 -18.40 -4.23 -1.96
N GLU A 253 -19.44 -4.91 -2.42
CA GLU A 253 -19.41 -6.33 -2.78
C GLU A 253 -18.44 -6.63 -3.93
N VAL A 254 -18.09 -5.64 -4.75
CA VAL A 254 -17.16 -5.80 -5.88
C VAL A 254 -15.70 -5.87 -5.44
N TYR A 255 -15.40 -5.50 -4.20
CA TYR A 255 -14.02 -5.48 -3.70
C TYR A 255 -13.58 -6.77 -2.99
N ASP A 256 -14.46 -7.81 -2.94
CA ASP A 256 -14.17 -9.14 -2.37
C ASP A 256 -13.55 -9.08 -0.95
N GLY A 257 -14.00 -8.15 -0.10
CA GLY A 257 -13.45 -7.93 1.23
C GLY A 257 -12.17 -7.09 1.27
N TYR A 258 -11.93 -6.29 0.22
CA TYR A 258 -10.82 -5.32 0.15
C TYR A 258 -9.41 -5.95 0.15
N VAL A 259 -9.28 -7.10 -0.50
CA VAL A 259 -8.02 -7.88 -0.56
C VAL A 259 -6.84 -7.15 -1.19
N GLN A 260 -7.06 -6.01 -1.86
CA GLN A 260 -6.02 -5.19 -2.52
C GLN A 260 -5.98 -3.75 -2.00
N LEU A 261 -6.42 -3.53 -0.75
CA LEU A 261 -6.56 -2.18 -0.15
C LEU A 261 -5.25 -1.38 -0.22
N GLU A 262 -4.12 -2.01 0.12
CA GLU A 262 -2.79 -1.38 0.10
C GLU A 262 -2.37 -0.85 -1.28
N ASN A 263 -3.00 -1.32 -2.34
CA ASN A 263 -2.82 -0.82 -3.71
C ASN A 263 -3.78 0.31 -4.08
N GLY A 264 -4.45 0.91 -3.11
CA GLY A 264 -5.45 1.97 -3.35
C GLY A 264 -6.72 1.46 -4.01
N VAL A 265 -7.07 0.19 -3.79
CA VAL A 265 -8.27 -0.46 -4.32
C VAL A 265 -9.36 -0.45 -3.26
N GLY A 266 -10.41 0.34 -3.47
CA GLY A 266 -11.56 0.41 -2.58
C GLY A 266 -11.33 1.22 -1.29
N MET A 267 -10.20 1.91 -1.13
CA MET A 267 -9.93 2.73 0.06
C MET A 267 -11.01 3.81 0.26
N LEU A 268 -11.42 4.46 -0.83
CA LEU A 268 -12.47 5.48 -0.77
C LEU A 268 -13.85 4.88 -0.50
N ARG A 269 -14.15 3.71 -1.07
CA ARG A 269 -15.40 3.01 -0.77
C ARG A 269 -15.46 2.60 0.69
N LEU A 270 -14.42 1.95 1.21
CA LEU A 270 -14.35 1.56 2.61
C LEU A 270 -14.53 2.77 3.54
N LEU A 271 -13.82 3.86 3.28
CA LEU A 271 -13.96 5.09 4.07
C LEU A 271 -15.40 5.62 4.07
N ILE A 272 -16.10 5.59 2.93
CA ILE A 272 -17.51 6.02 2.82
C ILE A 272 -18.41 5.12 3.67
N GLU A 273 -18.29 3.79 3.53
CA GLU A 273 -19.12 2.84 4.28
C GLU A 273 -18.89 2.96 5.79
N GLU A 274 -17.63 3.05 6.23
CA GLU A 274 -17.29 3.22 7.65
C GLU A 274 -17.79 4.55 8.22
N THR A 275 -17.67 5.66 7.46
CA THR A 275 -18.18 6.96 7.91
C THR A 275 -19.71 7.00 7.94
N ASP A 276 -20.37 6.40 6.98
CA ASP A 276 -21.83 6.30 6.96
C ASP A 276 -22.35 5.47 8.15
N TYR A 277 -21.72 4.31 8.41
CA TYR A 277 -22.02 3.48 9.57
C TYR A 277 -21.80 4.23 10.90
N ALA A 278 -20.67 4.93 11.03
CA ALA A 278 -20.39 5.72 12.23
C ALA A 278 -21.42 6.84 12.44
N LEU A 279 -21.79 7.54 11.37
CA LEU A 279 -22.81 8.59 11.44
C LEU A 279 -24.19 8.03 11.78
N GLU A 280 -24.60 6.89 11.26
CA GLU A 280 -25.89 6.27 11.57
C GLU A 280 -26.02 5.93 13.06
N ALA A 281 -24.96 5.51 13.71
CA ALA A 281 -24.93 5.16 15.13
C ALA A 281 -25.05 6.38 16.07
N LEU A 282 -24.79 7.60 15.58
CA LEU A 282 -24.80 8.82 16.38
C LEU A 282 -26.16 9.51 16.38
N SER A 283 -26.47 10.20 17.47
CA SER A 283 -27.58 11.18 17.52
C SER A 283 -26.98 12.58 17.36
N GLY A 284 -27.62 13.41 16.52
CA GLY A 284 -27.20 14.80 16.36
C GLY A 284 -27.38 15.58 17.68
N ASP A 285 -26.57 16.60 17.89
CA ASP A 285 -26.62 17.48 19.07
C ASP A 285 -26.24 18.93 18.69
N GLU A 286 -26.21 19.84 19.69
CA GLU A 286 -25.97 21.26 19.54
C GLU A 286 -24.50 21.65 19.74
N ARG A 287 -23.53 20.70 19.65
CA ARG A 287 -22.10 21.01 19.75
C ARG A 287 -21.68 22.02 18.67
N VAL A 288 -20.75 22.91 19.03
CA VAL A 288 -20.32 23.99 18.16
C VAL A 288 -18.83 23.86 17.93
N HIS A 289 -18.42 23.54 16.70
CA HIS A 289 -17.00 23.46 16.32
C HIS A 289 -16.80 24.05 14.93
N THR A 290 -15.64 24.65 14.75
CA THR A 290 -15.17 25.11 13.43
C THR A 290 -13.76 24.60 13.22
N LEU A 291 -13.61 23.72 12.23
CA LEU A 291 -12.33 23.06 11.96
C LEU A 291 -12.08 22.89 10.45
N SER A 292 -10.90 22.49 10.13
CA SER A 292 -10.54 22.23 8.74
C SER A 292 -9.90 20.85 8.56
N LEU A 293 -9.99 20.34 7.33
CA LEU A 293 -9.34 19.11 6.88
C LEU A 293 -8.59 19.41 5.59
N ALA A 294 -7.37 18.91 5.45
CA ALA A 294 -6.61 19.04 4.22
C ALA A 294 -6.24 17.67 3.65
N THR A 295 -6.36 17.52 2.34
CA THR A 295 -6.15 16.25 1.65
C THR A 295 -5.65 16.48 0.22
N GLY A 296 -5.16 15.44 -0.43
CA GLY A 296 -4.82 15.47 -1.85
C GLY A 296 -6.07 15.53 -2.76
N LYS A 297 -5.84 15.87 -4.02
CA LYS A 297 -6.89 16.05 -5.03
C LYS A 297 -7.82 14.84 -5.15
N LEU A 298 -7.29 13.62 -5.05
CA LEU A 298 -8.03 12.38 -5.23
C LEU A 298 -9.15 12.23 -4.20
N ALA A 299 -8.86 12.39 -2.90
CA ALA A 299 -9.81 12.18 -1.81
C ALA A 299 -10.69 13.40 -1.53
N TYR A 300 -10.33 14.59 -2.04
CA TYR A 300 -11.01 15.85 -1.75
C TYR A 300 -12.53 15.84 -1.96
N PRO A 301 -13.09 15.38 -3.10
CA PRO A 301 -14.52 15.41 -3.32
C PRO A 301 -15.28 14.53 -2.31
N PHE A 302 -14.74 13.36 -1.96
CA PHE A 302 -15.36 12.43 -1.02
C PHE A 302 -15.35 12.96 0.41
N LEU A 303 -14.23 13.51 0.85
CA LEU A 303 -14.13 14.14 2.18
C LEU A 303 -15.01 15.36 2.32
N LYS A 304 -15.22 16.09 1.22
CA LYS A 304 -16.20 17.19 1.20
C LYS A 304 -17.64 16.70 1.36
N ASP A 305 -17.98 15.59 0.73
CA ASP A 305 -19.29 14.97 0.84
C ASP A 305 -19.52 14.41 2.27
N ILE A 306 -18.49 13.76 2.85
CA ILE A 306 -18.53 13.30 4.25
C ILE A 306 -18.70 14.51 5.20
N ALA A 307 -17.96 15.59 5.02
CA ALA A 307 -18.11 16.80 5.83
C ALA A 307 -19.52 17.41 5.72
N ALA A 308 -20.15 17.35 4.55
CA ALA A 308 -21.53 17.78 4.36
C ALA A 308 -22.53 16.90 5.11
N LYS A 309 -22.36 15.58 5.12
CA LYS A 309 -23.16 14.63 5.92
C LYS A 309 -23.02 14.89 7.43
N VAL A 310 -21.80 15.18 7.90
CA VAL A 310 -21.57 15.57 9.30
C VAL A 310 -22.34 16.85 9.63
N HIS A 311 -22.26 17.88 8.78
CA HIS A 311 -22.96 19.14 9.00
C HIS A 311 -24.48 18.97 8.96
N GLU A 312 -25.03 18.09 8.12
CA GLU A 312 -26.47 17.78 8.11
C GLU A 312 -26.95 17.24 9.45
N LYS A 313 -26.15 16.37 10.08
CA LYS A 313 -26.47 15.74 11.37
C LYS A 313 -26.11 16.62 12.57
N PHE A 314 -25.05 17.44 12.47
CA PHE A 314 -24.53 18.35 13.49
C PHE A 314 -24.45 19.77 12.92
N PRO A 315 -25.55 20.54 12.87
CA PRO A 315 -25.63 21.80 12.12
C PRO A 315 -24.68 22.91 12.58
N ASN A 316 -24.17 22.82 13.81
CA ASN A 316 -23.23 23.79 14.37
C ASN A 316 -21.77 23.35 14.24
N VAL A 317 -21.49 22.18 13.63
CA VAL A 317 -20.15 21.73 13.28
C VAL A 317 -19.83 22.16 11.85
N ASN A 318 -18.87 23.06 11.72
CA ASN A 318 -18.45 23.63 10.44
C ASN A 318 -17.09 23.08 10.04
N ILE A 319 -17.05 22.29 8.98
CA ILE A 319 -15.82 21.66 8.47
C ILE A 319 -15.48 22.23 7.11
N THR A 320 -14.31 22.85 7.00
CA THR A 320 -13.80 23.31 5.70
C THR A 320 -12.77 22.32 5.18
N VAL A 321 -13.08 21.67 4.05
CA VAL A 321 -12.13 20.76 3.41
C VAL A 321 -11.30 21.51 2.39
N TYR A 322 -9.97 21.39 2.48
CA TYR A 322 -9.01 22.00 1.55
C TYR A 322 -8.38 20.96 0.66
N GLU A 323 -8.50 21.18 -0.65
CA GLU A 323 -7.71 20.46 -1.66
C GLU A 323 -6.29 21.02 -1.67
N ILE A 324 -5.29 20.16 -1.53
CA ILE A 324 -3.88 20.48 -1.61
C ILE A 324 -3.31 19.90 -2.90
N LEU A 325 -2.82 20.77 -3.77
CA LEU A 325 -2.12 20.37 -4.97
C LEU A 325 -0.67 20.00 -4.62
N ASN A 326 -0.19 18.91 -5.18
CA ASN A 326 1.18 18.51 -4.97
C ASN A 326 2.11 19.34 -5.86
N ASP A 327 2.60 20.48 -5.33
CA ASP A 327 3.59 21.32 -6.01
C ASP A 327 4.99 20.67 -5.95
N PHE A 328 5.24 19.84 -4.93
CA PHE A 328 6.54 19.22 -4.72
C PHE A 328 6.86 18.16 -5.77
N PHE A 329 6.00 17.18 -5.97
CA PHE A 329 6.19 16.13 -6.98
C PHE A 329 5.56 16.45 -8.34
N GLY A 330 4.65 17.43 -8.40
CA GLY A 330 3.88 17.81 -9.58
C GLY A 330 2.39 17.46 -9.45
N HIS A 331 1.53 18.24 -10.07
CA HIS A 331 0.07 18.17 -9.93
C HIS A 331 -0.56 16.87 -10.47
N GLY A 332 0.22 16.05 -11.21
CA GLY A 332 -0.19 14.70 -11.61
C GLY A 332 -0.16 13.68 -10.47
N VAL A 333 0.52 14.01 -9.35
CA VAL A 333 0.49 13.21 -8.13
C VAL A 333 -0.67 13.70 -7.27
N THR A 334 -1.69 12.87 -7.11
CA THR A 334 -3.00 13.28 -6.57
C THR A 334 -3.31 12.71 -5.20
N VAL A 335 -2.52 11.74 -4.73
CA VAL A 335 -2.72 11.03 -3.47
C VAL A 335 -2.27 11.88 -2.26
N SER A 336 -2.98 11.74 -1.15
CA SER A 336 -2.70 12.50 0.09
C SER A 336 -1.33 12.15 0.69
N GLY A 337 -0.93 10.88 0.66
CA GLY A 337 0.32 10.40 1.27
C GLY A 337 1.61 10.96 0.66
N LEU A 338 1.54 11.64 -0.48
CA LEU A 338 2.69 12.31 -1.11
C LEU A 338 2.64 13.84 -1.00
N ILE A 339 1.68 14.42 -0.27
CA ILE A 339 1.64 15.84 0.06
C ILE A 339 2.73 16.13 1.10
N THR A 340 3.47 17.22 0.89
CA THR A 340 4.56 17.63 1.77
C THR A 340 4.15 18.73 2.74
N GLY A 341 4.93 18.92 3.81
CA GLY A 341 4.70 19.99 4.77
C GLY A 341 4.80 21.39 4.11
N GLN A 342 5.71 21.56 3.15
CA GLN A 342 5.83 22.81 2.40
C GLN A 342 4.61 23.08 1.50
N ASP A 343 4.00 22.06 0.91
CA ASP A 343 2.76 22.20 0.11
C ASP A 343 1.61 22.70 1.00
N LEU A 344 1.47 22.11 2.20
CA LEU A 344 0.48 22.54 3.19
C LEU A 344 0.68 24.00 3.62
N ILE A 345 1.90 24.35 4.05
CA ILE A 345 2.21 25.72 4.51
C ILE A 345 1.92 26.72 3.40
N LYS A 346 2.39 26.47 2.19
CA LYS A 346 2.23 27.38 1.04
C LYS A 346 0.77 27.62 0.70
N GLN A 347 -0.07 26.58 0.74
CA GLN A 347 -1.44 26.67 0.26
C GLN A 347 -2.47 27.00 1.35
N LEU A 348 -2.15 26.77 2.63
CA LEU A 348 -3.05 27.03 3.74
C LEU A 348 -2.74 28.32 4.52
N LYS A 349 -1.56 28.90 4.36
CA LYS A 349 -1.18 30.13 5.06
C LYS A 349 -2.18 31.26 4.81
N GLY A 350 -2.74 31.80 5.90
CA GLY A 350 -3.73 32.88 5.85
C GLY A 350 -5.16 32.45 5.52
N LYS A 351 -5.42 31.16 5.36
CA LYS A 351 -6.79 30.62 5.24
C LYS A 351 -7.42 30.44 6.62
N PRO A 352 -8.76 30.50 6.73
CA PRO A 352 -9.47 30.20 7.97
C PRO A 352 -9.40 28.70 8.26
N LEU A 353 -8.59 28.30 9.26
CA LEU A 353 -8.38 26.89 9.59
C LEU A 353 -9.21 26.41 10.78
N GLY A 354 -9.83 27.34 11.55
CA GLY A 354 -10.64 26.99 12.71
C GLY A 354 -9.81 26.58 13.93
N GLU A 355 -10.38 25.70 14.74
CA GLU A 355 -9.82 25.24 16.03
C GLU A 355 -8.68 24.22 15.83
N VAL A 356 -8.75 23.40 14.77
CA VAL A 356 -7.81 22.34 14.46
C VAL A 356 -7.77 22.08 12.96
N LEU A 357 -6.61 21.66 12.46
CA LEU A 357 -6.42 21.13 11.11
C LEU A 357 -6.30 19.60 11.18
N LEU A 358 -7.22 18.87 10.56
CA LEU A 358 -7.17 17.42 10.44
C LEU A 358 -6.32 17.04 9.24
N LEU A 359 -5.36 16.14 9.44
CA LEU A 359 -4.52 15.56 8.37
C LEU A 359 -4.55 14.04 8.45
N PRO A 360 -4.62 13.32 7.30
CA PRO A 360 -4.56 11.87 7.31
C PRO A 360 -3.15 11.36 7.68
N ALA A 361 -3.10 10.28 8.43
CA ALA A 361 -1.86 9.69 8.95
C ALA A 361 -0.86 9.31 7.85
N ASN A 362 -1.33 8.95 6.66
CA ASN A 362 -0.49 8.58 5.52
C ASN A 362 0.33 9.76 4.93
N MET A 363 0.11 11.00 5.37
CA MET A 363 1.01 12.13 5.06
C MET A 363 2.31 12.09 5.86
N PHE A 364 2.36 11.30 6.92
CA PHE A 364 3.48 11.22 7.85
C PHE A 364 4.23 9.91 7.69
N ARG A 365 5.49 9.91 8.10
CA ARG A 365 6.27 8.68 8.21
C ARG A 365 5.66 7.79 9.30
N SER A 366 5.62 6.48 9.06
CA SER A 366 5.10 5.52 10.04
C SER A 366 5.77 5.71 11.41
N ASN A 367 4.95 5.77 12.46
CA ASN A 367 5.35 6.00 13.85
C ASN A 367 6.12 7.32 14.13
N GLU A 368 6.14 8.26 13.19
CA GLU A 368 6.79 9.56 13.35
C GLU A 368 5.89 10.70 12.85
N GLU A 369 5.97 11.86 13.49
CA GLU A 369 5.23 13.06 13.09
C GLU A 369 6.04 13.91 12.08
N VAL A 370 6.58 13.28 11.03
CA VAL A 370 7.48 13.89 10.05
C VAL A 370 6.95 13.68 8.63
N PHE A 371 6.85 14.75 7.85
CA PHE A 371 6.45 14.71 6.44
C PHE A 371 7.57 14.18 5.53
N LEU A 372 7.25 13.97 4.25
CA LEU A 372 8.19 13.49 3.23
C LEU A 372 9.38 14.43 3.01
N ASP A 373 9.19 15.73 3.20
CA ASP A 373 10.19 16.79 3.06
C ASP A 373 10.93 17.16 4.37
N ASP A 374 10.88 16.25 5.36
CA ASP A 374 11.52 16.35 6.66
C ASP A 374 10.99 17.48 7.57
N LEU A 375 9.94 18.19 7.15
CA LEU A 375 9.23 19.09 8.06
C LEU A 375 8.48 18.26 9.09
N THR A 376 8.52 18.71 10.35
CA THR A 376 7.75 18.10 11.42
C THR A 376 6.33 18.66 11.46
N LYS A 377 5.39 17.91 12.08
CA LYS A 377 4.07 18.41 12.43
C LYS A 377 4.15 19.77 13.14
N GLN A 378 5.07 19.90 14.11
CA GLN A 378 5.27 21.13 14.87
C GLN A 378 5.72 22.32 14.00
N ASP A 379 6.55 22.09 12.98
CA ASP A 379 6.95 23.15 12.04
C ASP A 379 5.74 23.68 11.26
N VAL A 380 4.86 22.78 10.82
CA VAL A 380 3.64 23.14 10.09
C VAL A 380 2.64 23.85 11.01
N GLU A 381 2.40 23.34 12.23
CA GLU A 381 1.57 24.00 13.25
C GLU A 381 2.03 25.42 13.54
N LYS A 382 3.33 25.60 13.73
CA LYS A 382 3.96 26.91 13.97
C LYS A 382 3.79 27.85 12.77
N ALA A 383 3.90 27.35 11.55
CA ALA A 383 3.77 28.15 10.34
C ALA A 383 2.32 28.56 10.05
N LEU A 384 1.36 27.69 10.35
CA LEU A 384 -0.07 27.89 10.11
C LEU A 384 -0.81 28.47 11.31
N GLN A 385 -0.22 28.47 12.50
CA GLN A 385 -0.80 28.95 13.76
C GLN A 385 -2.09 28.21 14.13
N VAL A 386 -2.14 26.90 13.88
CA VAL A 386 -3.26 26.01 14.20
C VAL A 386 -2.71 24.66 14.66
N PRO A 387 -3.28 24.01 15.69
CA PRO A 387 -2.92 22.65 16.05
C PRO A 387 -3.33 21.67 14.95
N ILE A 388 -2.54 20.61 14.78
CA ILE A 388 -2.82 19.53 13.82
C ILE A 388 -3.22 18.28 14.60
N ASN A 389 -4.34 17.67 14.19
CA ASN A 389 -4.71 16.33 14.61
C ASN A 389 -4.48 15.35 13.45
N ILE A 390 -3.70 14.30 13.72
CA ILE A 390 -3.40 13.22 12.75
C ILE A 390 -4.51 12.18 12.86
N VAL A 391 -5.23 11.97 11.78
CA VAL A 391 -6.39 11.06 11.72
C VAL A 391 -5.98 9.79 11.00
N LYS A 392 -6.19 8.64 11.62
CA LYS A 392 -5.98 7.32 11.00
C LYS A 392 -6.90 7.15 9.78
N SER A 393 -6.52 6.27 8.85
CA SER A 393 -7.33 5.92 7.68
C SER A 393 -8.48 4.97 8.06
N ASP A 394 -9.37 5.45 8.91
CA ASP A 394 -10.51 4.76 9.49
C ASP A 394 -11.69 5.72 9.55
N GLY A 395 -12.86 5.29 9.09
CA GLY A 395 -14.03 6.15 9.00
C GLY A 395 -14.60 6.55 10.35
N GLN A 396 -14.54 5.69 11.37
CA GLN A 396 -15.03 6.01 12.72
C GLN A 396 -14.12 7.06 13.37
N GLU A 397 -12.79 6.87 13.26
CA GLU A 397 -11.81 7.84 13.77
C GLU A 397 -11.91 9.18 13.04
N LEU A 398 -12.20 9.17 11.74
CA LEU A 398 -12.44 10.41 10.98
C LEU A 398 -13.68 11.16 11.53
N ILE A 399 -14.80 10.46 11.75
CA ILE A 399 -16.01 11.09 12.30
C ILE A 399 -15.76 11.62 13.72
N ARG A 400 -15.07 10.87 14.59
CA ARG A 400 -14.69 11.33 15.94
C ARG A 400 -13.84 12.59 15.88
N ALA A 401 -12.82 12.60 15.02
CA ALA A 401 -11.97 13.78 14.83
C ALA A 401 -12.76 14.99 14.31
N MET A 402 -13.70 14.80 13.38
CA MET A 402 -14.59 15.86 12.88
C MET A 402 -15.55 16.40 13.96
N LEU A 403 -15.87 15.60 14.96
CA LEU A 403 -16.71 15.97 16.11
C LEU A 403 -15.90 16.42 17.32
N MET A 404 -14.57 16.54 17.19
CA MET A 404 -13.63 16.91 18.26
C MET A 404 -13.73 15.96 19.48
N GLU A 405 -14.02 14.70 19.24
CA GLU A 405 -14.02 13.64 20.25
C GLU A 405 -12.63 13.01 20.35
N GLU A 406 -12.28 12.54 21.57
CA GLU A 406 -11.03 11.79 21.76
C GLU A 406 -11.10 10.45 21.02
N SER A 407 -10.00 10.07 20.38
CA SER A 407 -9.85 8.73 19.82
C SER A 407 -10.02 7.70 20.95
N GLU A 408 -10.87 6.70 20.77
CA GLU A 408 -10.75 5.52 21.62
C GLU A 408 -9.35 4.95 21.34
N GLU A 409 -8.53 4.74 22.38
CA GLU A 409 -7.34 3.91 22.26
C GLU A 409 -7.78 2.54 21.76
N THR A 410 -7.96 2.45 20.46
CA THR A 410 -8.10 1.17 19.79
C THR A 410 -6.86 0.40 20.16
N LYS A 411 -7.02 -0.69 20.93
CA LYS A 411 -6.02 -1.75 21.04
C LYS A 411 -5.37 -1.81 19.68
N GLN A 412 -4.08 -1.48 19.62
CA GLN A 412 -3.29 -1.52 18.39
C GLN A 412 -3.71 -2.76 17.63
N PHE A 413 -4.48 -2.61 16.59
CA PHE A 413 -4.50 -3.58 15.53
C PHE A 413 -3.11 -3.45 14.92
N HIS A 414 -2.19 -4.25 15.45
CA HIS A 414 -0.98 -4.53 14.72
C HIS A 414 -1.48 -5.09 13.40
N SER A 415 -1.23 -4.38 12.31
CA SER A 415 -1.27 -5.00 11.01
C SER A 415 -0.51 -6.32 11.17
N PRO A 416 -1.00 -7.46 10.65
CA PRO A 416 -0.25 -8.71 10.72
C PRO A 416 1.15 -8.58 10.10
N TYR A 417 1.46 -7.42 9.53
CA TYR A 417 2.71 -7.03 8.89
C TYR A 417 3.53 -6.00 9.68
N GLU A 418 3.03 -5.45 10.80
CA GLU A 418 3.84 -4.61 11.69
C GLU A 418 4.63 -5.50 12.64
N LEU A 419 5.95 -5.52 12.45
CA LEU A 419 6.94 -6.08 13.35
C LEU A 419 7.35 -5.06 14.41
#